data_ff13473c661025d2301ac933ffa91e16
#
_entry.id   ff13473c661025d2301ac933ffa91e16
#
_cell.length_a   1.000
_cell.length_b   1.000
_cell.length_c   1.000
_cell.angle_alpha   90.00
_cell.angle_beta   90.00
_cell.angle_gamma   90.00
#
_symmetry.space_group_name_H-M   'P 1'
#
loop_
_entity.id
_entity.type
_entity.pdbx_description
1 polymer ?
#
loop_
_entity_poly.entity_id
_entity_poly.type
_entity_poly.pdbx_seq_one_letter_code
_entity_poly.pdbx_strand_id
1 'polypeptide(L)'
;MNTFTVPDICDENEDVIIGDLFLKSYGGVSKFFGEVRTVECPHSNSVVKEMVEENGNGKVLFINHTGSELCSMVGDQIAQKAYENNWKGICVNGYIRDIEVIKNIPIGIYAKNSYPKKTDKTIGIGIKDVTLIINNTNISSGNWIYLSLIHI
;
A
#
# COMPACT_ATOMS: atom_id res chain seq x y z
N MET A 1 8.22 9.30 15.67
CA MET A 1 8.73 7.97 16.04
C MET A 1 7.59 6.99 16.27
N ASN A 2 7.69 5.80 15.74
CA ASN A 2 6.66 4.79 15.90
C ASN A 2 6.89 3.99 17.19
N THR A 3 6.04 4.23 18.19
CA THR A 3 6.14 3.54 19.48
C THR A 3 5.03 2.51 19.70
N PHE A 4 4.20 2.31 18.68
CA PHE A 4 3.09 1.36 18.77
C PHE A 4 3.52 -0.07 18.45
N THR A 5 2.75 -1.04 18.95
CA THR A 5 2.71 -2.39 18.39
C THR A 5 1.26 -2.66 17.99
N VAL A 6 1.06 -3.47 16.96
CA VAL A 6 -0.31 -3.78 16.50
C VAL A 6 -1.11 -4.51 17.59
N PRO A 7 -0.54 -5.50 18.29
CA PRO A 7 -1.28 -6.10 19.42
C PRO A 7 -1.71 -5.09 20.49
N ASP A 8 -0.86 -4.14 20.85
CA ASP A 8 -1.21 -3.13 21.86
C ASP A 8 -2.37 -2.25 21.38
N ILE A 9 -2.38 -1.87 20.11
CA ILE A 9 -3.47 -1.08 19.55
C ILE A 9 -4.77 -1.86 19.61
N CYS A 10 -4.75 -3.14 19.29
CA CYS A 10 -5.95 -3.99 19.37
C CYS A 10 -6.43 -4.13 20.81
N ASP A 11 -5.53 -4.23 21.78
CA ASP A 11 -5.89 -4.38 23.18
C ASP A 11 -6.50 -3.10 23.75
N GLU A 12 -6.04 -1.94 23.29
CA GLU A 12 -6.49 -0.64 23.81
C GLU A 12 -7.73 -0.09 23.08
N ASN A 13 -8.07 -0.62 21.92
CA ASN A 13 -9.15 -0.10 21.08
C ASN A 13 -10.05 -1.24 20.59
N GLU A 14 -11.19 -1.42 21.24
CA GLU A 14 -12.11 -2.53 20.94
C GLU A 14 -12.72 -2.44 19.54
N ASP A 15 -12.82 -1.25 18.98
CA ASP A 15 -13.41 -1.01 17.67
C ASP A 15 -12.41 -1.07 16.52
N VAL A 16 -11.17 -1.50 16.79
CA VAL A 16 -10.18 -1.71 15.75
C VAL A 16 -10.58 -2.91 14.89
N ILE A 17 -10.52 -2.73 13.57
CA ILE A 17 -10.80 -3.79 12.61
C ILE A 17 -9.48 -4.42 12.19
N ILE A 18 -9.38 -5.74 12.31
CA ILE A 18 -8.21 -6.49 11.86
C ILE A 18 -8.42 -6.86 10.40
N GLY A 19 -7.52 -6.37 9.54
CA GLY A 19 -7.61 -6.63 8.11
C GLY A 19 -7.18 -8.06 7.77
N ASP A 20 -7.95 -8.71 6.91
CA ASP A 20 -7.71 -10.08 6.46
C ASP A 20 -7.02 -10.05 5.08
N LEU A 21 -5.80 -9.50 5.02
CA LEU A 21 -5.14 -9.23 3.75
C LEU A 21 -3.85 -10.02 3.53
N PHE A 22 -3.22 -10.48 4.59
CA PHE A 22 -2.00 -11.31 4.53
C PHE A 22 -0.88 -10.67 3.69
N LEU A 23 -0.57 -9.42 3.96
CA LEU A 23 0.47 -8.68 3.25
C LEU A 23 1.84 -8.90 3.90
N LYS A 24 2.89 -8.88 3.07
CA LYS A 24 4.29 -8.99 3.51
C LYS A 24 5.00 -7.66 3.34
N SER A 25 5.99 -7.39 4.19
CA SER A 25 6.79 -6.17 4.14
C SER A 25 7.95 -6.31 3.17
N TYR A 26 8.14 -5.32 2.31
CA TYR A 26 9.23 -5.28 1.32
C TYR A 26 10.04 -3.99 1.37
N GLY A 27 9.50 -2.92 1.89
CA GLY A 27 10.20 -1.63 1.95
C GLY A 27 11.23 -1.57 3.05
N GLY A 28 11.99 -0.48 3.07
CA GLY A 28 13.00 -0.25 4.09
C GLY A 28 12.44 0.02 5.48
N VAL A 29 11.14 0.37 5.57
CA VAL A 29 10.43 0.58 6.83
C VAL A 29 9.36 -0.48 6.96
N SER A 30 9.39 -1.26 8.03
CA SER A 30 8.43 -2.35 8.24
C SER A 30 7.29 -1.99 9.18
N LYS A 31 7.43 -0.92 9.93
CA LYS A 31 6.45 -0.50 10.93
C LYS A 31 6.06 0.95 10.67
N PHE A 32 4.81 1.18 10.32
CA PHE A 32 4.32 2.52 10.02
C PHE A 32 2.81 2.61 10.18
N PHE A 33 2.31 3.81 10.23
CA PHE A 33 0.89 4.08 10.30
C PHE A 33 0.59 5.41 9.59
N GLY A 34 -0.65 5.59 9.23
CA GLY A 34 -1.08 6.85 8.63
C GLY A 34 -2.51 6.80 8.13
N GLU A 35 -2.99 7.95 7.74
CA GLU A 35 -4.28 8.09 7.10
C GLU A 35 -4.21 7.51 5.69
N VAL A 36 -5.21 6.72 5.33
CA VAL A 36 -5.23 6.00 4.05
C VAL A 36 -5.81 6.87 2.95
N ARG A 37 -5.23 6.74 1.77
CA ARG A 37 -5.84 7.17 0.53
C ARG A 37 -5.90 5.95 -0.39
N THR A 38 -7.07 5.67 -0.97
CA THR A 38 -7.32 4.44 -1.72
C THR A 38 -7.30 4.67 -3.22
N VAL A 39 -6.99 3.60 -3.96
CA VAL A 39 -7.13 3.56 -5.41
C VAL A 39 -7.41 2.12 -5.85
N GLU A 40 -8.30 1.96 -6.80
CA GLU A 40 -8.63 0.66 -7.36
C GLU A 40 -8.19 0.61 -8.82
N CYS A 41 -7.40 -0.39 -9.17
CA CYS A 41 -6.79 -0.51 -10.50
C CYS A 41 -7.05 -1.89 -11.07
N PRO A 42 -7.71 -1.98 -12.25
CA PRO A 42 -7.97 -3.30 -12.85
C PRO A 42 -6.72 -3.92 -13.48
N HIS A 43 -5.91 -3.16 -14.21
CA HIS A 43 -4.74 -3.73 -14.89
C HIS A 43 -3.66 -2.71 -15.25
N SER A 44 -3.81 -1.48 -14.80
CA SER A 44 -2.85 -0.41 -15.07
C SER A 44 -2.52 0.34 -13.79
N ASN A 45 -1.27 0.78 -13.65
CA ASN A 45 -0.85 1.59 -12.53
C ASN A 45 -0.67 3.07 -12.89
N SER A 46 -1.26 3.53 -14.00
CA SER A 46 -1.12 4.92 -14.43
C SER A 46 -1.65 5.90 -13.38
N VAL A 47 -2.77 5.58 -12.75
CA VAL A 47 -3.34 6.42 -11.70
C VAL A 47 -2.48 6.39 -10.44
N VAL A 48 -1.88 5.26 -10.12
CA VAL A 48 -0.92 5.16 -9.02
C VAL A 48 0.26 6.10 -9.25
N LYS A 49 0.79 6.13 -10.47
CA LYS A 49 1.89 7.03 -10.84
C LYS A 49 1.50 8.49 -10.64
N GLU A 50 0.28 8.86 -11.02
CA GLU A 50 -0.23 10.22 -10.79
C GLU A 50 -0.32 10.54 -9.29
N MET A 51 -0.82 9.61 -8.51
CA MET A 51 -1.03 9.84 -7.07
C MET A 51 0.30 10.03 -6.32
N VAL A 52 1.32 9.27 -6.65
CA VAL A 52 2.61 9.40 -5.97
C VAL A 52 3.36 10.68 -6.37
N GLU A 53 2.95 11.33 -7.45
CA GLU A 53 3.48 12.67 -7.80
C GLU A 53 2.92 13.75 -6.87
N GLU A 54 1.78 13.52 -6.22
CA GLU A 54 1.20 14.44 -5.26
C GLU A 54 1.91 14.33 -3.92
N ASN A 55 1.84 15.40 -3.12
CA ASN A 55 2.38 15.35 -1.76
C ASN A 55 1.51 14.43 -0.90
N GLY A 56 2.10 13.38 -0.35
CA GLY A 56 1.38 12.41 0.46
C GLY A 56 1.02 12.91 1.86
N ASN A 57 1.71 13.94 2.37
CA ASN A 57 1.49 14.49 3.70
C ASN A 57 1.47 13.43 4.81
N GLY A 58 2.32 12.42 4.69
CA GLY A 58 2.38 11.34 5.66
C GLY A 58 1.28 10.29 5.52
N LYS A 59 0.51 10.32 4.43
CA LYS A 59 -0.55 9.33 4.20
C LYS A 59 0.01 8.02 3.66
N VAL A 60 -0.82 6.99 3.74
CA VAL A 60 -0.55 5.66 3.20
C VAL A 60 -1.41 5.46 1.96
N LEU A 61 -0.79 5.10 0.86
CA LEU A 61 -1.51 4.78 -0.37
C LEU A 61 -1.88 3.31 -0.35
N PHE A 62 -3.18 3.00 -0.44
CA PHE A 62 -3.66 1.62 -0.48
C PHE A 62 -4.19 1.32 -1.88
N ILE A 63 -3.52 0.39 -2.56
CA ILE A 63 -3.81 0.01 -3.95
C ILE A 63 -4.51 -1.34 -3.97
N ASN A 64 -5.68 -1.41 -4.59
CA ASN A 64 -6.37 -2.67 -4.83
C ASN A 64 -6.30 -3.02 -6.31
N HIS A 65 -5.59 -4.10 -6.62
CA HIS A 65 -5.50 -4.62 -7.99
C HIS A 65 -6.68 -5.58 -8.20
N THR A 66 -7.62 -5.19 -9.04
CA THR A 66 -8.84 -5.97 -9.28
C THR A 66 -8.81 -6.79 -10.57
N GLY A 67 -7.81 -6.59 -11.41
CA GLY A 67 -7.70 -7.33 -12.67
C GLY A 67 -7.37 -8.80 -12.47
N SER A 68 -7.73 -9.62 -13.45
CA SER A 68 -7.48 -11.06 -13.39
C SER A 68 -6.05 -11.43 -13.80
N GLU A 69 -5.37 -10.58 -14.55
CA GLU A 69 -3.98 -10.86 -14.96
C GLU A 69 -3.00 -10.47 -13.90
N LEU A 70 -2.03 -11.34 -13.63
CA LEU A 70 -0.97 -11.04 -12.68
C LEU A 70 0.01 -10.03 -13.28
N CYS A 71 0.23 -8.97 -12.54
CA CYS A 71 1.23 -7.96 -12.89
C CYS A 71 1.62 -7.20 -11.62
N SER A 72 2.77 -6.55 -11.64
CA SER A 72 3.20 -5.77 -10.49
C SER A 72 2.70 -4.34 -10.61
N MET A 73 2.08 -3.86 -9.54
CA MET A 73 1.51 -2.50 -9.49
C MET A 73 2.54 -1.46 -9.09
N VAL A 74 3.59 -1.86 -8.38
CA VAL A 74 4.61 -0.95 -7.87
C VAL A 74 6.00 -1.52 -8.14
N GLY A 75 6.85 -0.69 -8.73
CA GLY A 75 8.27 -0.97 -8.87
C GLY A 75 9.09 0.07 -8.11
N ASP A 76 10.41 0.06 -8.34
CA ASP A 76 11.32 0.94 -7.62
C ASP A 76 11.06 2.42 -7.90
N GLN A 77 10.67 2.78 -9.12
CA GLN A 77 10.43 4.18 -9.49
C GLN A 77 9.23 4.77 -8.75
N ILE A 78 8.13 4.02 -8.66
CA ILE A 78 6.94 4.45 -7.93
C ILE A 78 7.27 4.56 -6.43
N ALA A 79 7.97 3.58 -5.90
CA ALA A 79 8.35 3.57 -4.47
C ALA A 79 9.25 4.78 -4.15
N GLN A 80 10.23 5.06 -5.00
CA GLN A 80 11.13 6.19 -4.80
C GLN A 80 10.38 7.52 -4.88
N LYS A 81 9.48 7.66 -5.86
CA LYS A 81 8.67 8.87 -6.01
C LYS A 81 7.77 9.10 -4.80
N ALA A 82 7.15 8.05 -4.29
CA ALA A 82 6.32 8.14 -3.10
C ALA A 82 7.14 8.59 -1.89
N TYR A 83 8.33 8.04 -1.72
CA TYR A 83 9.22 8.45 -0.65
C TYR A 83 9.58 9.94 -0.77
N GLU A 84 9.95 10.39 -1.96
CA GLU A 84 10.33 11.78 -2.21
C GLU A 84 9.18 12.76 -1.95
N ASN A 85 7.96 12.32 -2.18
CA ASN A 85 6.77 13.16 -2.04
C ASN A 85 6.03 12.97 -0.71
N ASN A 86 6.72 12.51 0.31
CA ASN A 86 6.22 12.46 1.70
C ASN A 86 5.10 11.47 1.94
N TRP A 87 4.99 10.42 1.13
CA TRP A 87 4.12 9.30 1.46
C TRP A 87 4.77 8.46 2.56
N LYS A 88 3.94 8.04 3.51
CA LYS A 88 4.42 7.23 4.64
C LYS A 88 4.66 5.78 4.22
N GLY A 89 3.81 5.28 3.35
CA GLY A 89 3.90 3.92 2.88
C GLY A 89 2.92 3.62 1.77
N ILE A 90 3.08 2.44 1.19
CA ILE A 90 2.21 1.90 0.15
C ILE A 90 1.82 0.48 0.54
N CYS A 91 0.53 0.20 0.52
CA CYS A 91 -0.01 -1.15 0.68
C CYS A 91 -0.61 -1.57 -0.65
N VAL A 92 -0.29 -2.76 -1.11
CA VAL A 92 -0.78 -3.27 -2.38
C VAL A 92 -1.50 -4.60 -2.14
N ASN A 93 -2.80 -4.62 -2.39
CA ASN A 93 -3.50 -5.89 -2.48
C ASN A 93 -3.25 -6.43 -3.88
N GLY A 94 -2.05 -6.95 -4.06
CA GLY A 94 -1.53 -7.40 -5.33
C GLY A 94 -0.02 -7.59 -5.24
N TYR A 95 0.68 -7.35 -6.34
CA TYR A 95 2.08 -7.69 -6.47
C TYR A 95 2.95 -6.47 -6.76
N ILE A 96 4.23 -6.59 -6.40
CA ILE A 96 5.25 -5.58 -6.67
C ILE A 96 6.46 -6.26 -7.31
N ARG A 97 7.40 -5.48 -7.81
CA ARG A 97 8.67 -6.00 -8.33
C ARG A 97 9.83 -5.13 -7.85
N ASP A 98 11.04 -5.43 -8.30
CA ASP A 98 12.25 -4.68 -7.92
C ASP A 98 12.49 -4.71 -6.42
N ILE A 99 12.18 -5.84 -5.77
CA ILE A 99 12.24 -5.93 -4.31
C ILE A 99 13.66 -5.73 -3.78
N GLU A 100 14.69 -6.05 -4.55
CA GLU A 100 16.07 -5.83 -4.15
C GLU A 100 16.41 -4.35 -4.01
N VAL A 101 15.79 -3.50 -4.83
CA VAL A 101 15.97 -2.06 -4.76
C VAL A 101 15.05 -1.46 -3.70
N ILE A 102 13.78 -1.91 -3.68
CA ILE A 102 12.75 -1.39 -2.79
C ILE A 102 13.14 -1.55 -1.33
N LYS A 103 13.79 -2.65 -0.95
CA LYS A 103 14.19 -2.88 0.44
C LYS A 103 15.13 -1.80 0.99
N ASN A 104 15.79 -1.05 0.12
CA ASN A 104 16.71 0.02 0.51
C ASN A 104 16.07 1.41 0.46
N ILE A 105 14.82 1.52 0.06
CA ILE A 105 14.10 2.80 0.06
C ILE A 105 13.42 2.95 1.43
N PRO A 106 13.67 4.05 2.16
CA PRO A 106 13.15 4.19 3.53
C PRO A 106 11.68 4.58 3.57
N ILE A 107 10.84 3.74 3.01
CA ILE A 107 9.38 3.87 2.98
C ILE A 107 8.77 2.50 3.31
N GLY A 108 7.57 2.48 3.88
CA GLY A 108 6.86 1.25 4.13
C GLY A 108 6.22 0.73 2.83
N ILE A 109 6.43 -0.54 2.50
CA ILE A 109 5.78 -1.16 1.34
C ILE A 109 5.33 -2.57 1.75
N TYR A 110 4.03 -2.79 1.70
CA TYR A 110 3.44 -4.11 1.95
C TYR A 110 2.70 -4.58 0.72
N ALA A 111 2.85 -5.86 0.39
CA ALA A 111 2.21 -6.46 -0.79
C ALA A 111 1.99 -7.95 -0.55
N LYS A 112 1.19 -8.58 -1.39
CA LYS A 112 0.96 -10.03 -1.31
C LYS A 112 2.21 -10.83 -1.64
N ASN A 113 2.92 -10.42 -2.70
CA ASN A 113 4.13 -11.10 -3.14
C ASN A 113 4.79 -10.25 -4.24
N SER A 114 5.88 -10.76 -4.80
CA SER A 114 6.54 -10.14 -5.94
C SER A 114 6.16 -10.87 -7.23
N TYR A 115 6.14 -10.14 -8.34
CA TYR A 115 5.84 -10.69 -9.65
C TYR A 115 6.55 -9.84 -10.71
N PRO A 116 7.28 -10.44 -11.64
CA PRO A 116 8.19 -9.67 -12.50
C PRO A 116 7.53 -8.91 -13.64
N LYS A 117 6.31 -9.28 -14.03
CA LYS A 117 5.64 -8.67 -15.18
C LYS A 117 5.08 -7.30 -14.83
N LYS A 118 5.37 -6.30 -15.66
CA LYS A 118 4.82 -4.96 -15.47
C LYS A 118 3.34 -4.88 -15.87
N THR A 119 2.69 -3.79 -15.46
CA THR A 119 1.29 -3.53 -15.80
C THR A 119 1.13 -3.19 -17.28
N ASP A 120 -0.13 -3.23 -17.74
CA ASP A 120 -0.55 -2.63 -18.99
C ASP A 120 -0.27 -1.12 -18.95
N LYS A 121 0.08 -0.55 -20.10
CA LYS A 121 0.39 0.89 -20.22
C LYS A 121 -0.84 1.76 -20.48
N THR A 122 -2.03 1.23 -20.35
CA THR A 122 -3.26 2.00 -20.53
C THR A 122 -3.34 3.14 -19.52
N ILE A 123 -3.56 4.35 -20.01
CA ILE A 123 -3.57 5.56 -19.19
C ILE A 123 -4.98 5.83 -18.67
N GLY A 124 -5.05 6.32 -17.44
CA GLY A 124 -6.31 6.77 -16.85
C GLY A 124 -7.21 5.67 -16.32
N ILE A 125 -6.72 4.44 -16.24
CA ILE A 125 -7.49 3.32 -15.71
C ILE A 125 -7.23 3.18 -14.22
N GLY A 126 -8.22 3.53 -13.43
CA GLY A 126 -8.17 3.45 -11.98
C GLY A 126 -9.16 4.43 -11.36
N ILE A 127 -9.62 4.13 -10.16
CA ILE A 127 -10.60 4.96 -9.44
C ILE A 127 -10.02 5.34 -8.10
N LYS A 128 -9.79 6.64 -7.93
CA LYS A 128 -9.23 7.20 -6.69
C LYS A 128 -10.30 7.31 -5.62
N ASP A 129 -9.89 7.14 -4.36
CA ASP A 129 -10.70 7.44 -3.18
C ASP A 129 -12.02 6.68 -3.12
N VAL A 130 -12.07 5.52 -3.75
CA VAL A 130 -13.21 4.60 -3.68
C VAL A 130 -13.05 3.70 -2.45
N THR A 131 -14.16 3.29 -1.85
CA THR A 131 -14.10 2.28 -0.79
C THR A 131 -13.69 0.94 -1.37
N LEU A 132 -12.58 0.40 -0.88
CA LEU A 132 -12.10 -0.91 -1.29
C LEU A 132 -12.79 -1.98 -0.44
N ILE A 133 -13.29 -3.01 -1.11
CA ILE A 133 -13.88 -4.16 -0.44
C ILE A 133 -12.98 -5.35 -0.76
N ILE A 134 -12.19 -5.77 0.23
CA ILE A 134 -11.21 -6.84 0.07
C ILE A 134 -11.52 -7.90 1.13
N ASN A 135 -11.97 -9.06 0.68
CA ASN A 135 -12.46 -10.11 1.56
C ASN A 135 -13.54 -9.53 2.49
N ASN A 136 -13.35 -9.58 3.80
CA ASN A 136 -14.30 -9.03 4.76
C ASN A 136 -13.88 -7.66 5.29
N THR A 137 -12.94 -7.01 4.62
CA THR A 137 -12.38 -5.73 5.07
C THR A 137 -12.78 -4.62 4.11
N ASN A 138 -13.36 -3.55 4.65
CA ASN A 138 -13.68 -2.34 3.90
C ASN A 138 -12.65 -1.26 4.26
N ILE A 139 -12.00 -0.69 3.26
CA ILE A 139 -10.98 0.34 3.44
C ILE A 139 -11.37 1.56 2.63
N SER A 140 -11.51 2.70 3.30
CA SER A 140 -11.88 3.96 2.68
C SER A 140 -10.81 5.01 2.93
N SER A 141 -10.69 5.97 2.01
CA SER A 141 -9.86 7.15 2.24
C SER A 141 -10.32 7.85 3.52
N GLY A 142 -9.36 8.24 4.34
CA GLY A 142 -9.63 8.82 5.66
C GLY A 142 -9.53 7.84 6.80
N ASN A 143 -9.59 6.55 6.55
CA ASN A 143 -9.32 5.55 7.59
C ASN A 143 -7.84 5.62 8.00
N TRP A 144 -7.53 5.18 9.21
CA TRP A 144 -6.15 5.05 9.67
C TRP A 144 -5.74 3.59 9.65
N ILE A 145 -4.54 3.31 9.18
CA ILE A 145 -4.00 1.95 9.10
C ILE A 145 -2.68 1.88 9.88
N TYR A 146 -2.47 0.75 10.55
CA TYR A 146 -1.28 0.46 11.31
C TYR A 146 -0.69 -0.86 10.83
N LEU A 147 0.61 -0.87 10.48
CA LEU A 147 1.29 -2.04 9.96
C LEU A 147 2.56 -2.33 10.74
N SER A 148 2.82 -3.60 10.98
CA SER A 148 4.00 -4.04 11.72
C SER A 148 4.28 -5.51 11.40
N LEU A 149 5.54 -5.91 11.42
CA LEU A 149 5.93 -7.32 11.29
C LEU A 149 5.72 -8.12 12.58
N ILE A 150 5.47 -7.45 13.69
CA ILE A 150 5.49 -8.08 15.02
C ILE A 150 4.16 -8.68 15.41
N HIS A 151 3.11 -8.42 14.70
CA HIS A 151 1.76 -8.86 15.06
C HIS A 151 1.42 -10.26 14.55
N ILE A 152 2.27 -11.15 14.66
CA ILE A 152 2.06 -12.52 14.16
C ILE A 152 1.10 -13.27 15.09
#